data_b8a8c204bed3e30a65fb57a5b84fb876
#
_entry.id   b8a8c204bed3e30a65fb57a5b84fb876
#
_cell.length_a   1.000
_cell.length_b   1.000
_cell.length_c   1.000
_cell.angle_alpha   90.00
_cell.angle_beta   90.00
_cell.angle_gamma   90.00
#
_symmetry.space_group_name_H-M   'P 1'
#
loop_
_entity.id
_entity.type
_entity.pdbx_description
1 polymer ?
#
loop_
_entity_poly.entity_id
_entity_poly.type
_entity_poly.pdbx_seq_one_letter_code
_entity_poly.pdbx_strand_id
1 'polypeptide(L)'
;MRLSVAVGGGVYRGAMRKYLDLLEHVRDHGVVKSDRTGTGTRSVFGHQMRFDLSEGFPVLTTKKLHLRSIIGELLWFLRGDTNVRWLQERGISIWDEWADEQGDLGPVYGHQWRSWPTPDGSTVDQIAQVIEGLRTNPDSRRHIVSAWNVAEVGEMALPPCHTMFQFYVTPASEGGRPRLSCQLYQRSADIFLGVPFNIASYALLTMMVAQQVDMEPGEFVHTLGDAHLYLNHLEQTDLQLTRTPGPLPRMEIAPRDSIDAYELEDFTLVGYEAAPSIKAPIAV
;
A
#
# COMPACT_ATOMS: atom_id res chain seq x y z
N MET A 1 4.98 32.41 39.39
CA MET A 1 5.82 31.23 39.24
C MET A 1 5.37 30.50 37.99
N ARG A 2 6.05 30.73 36.85
CA ARG A 2 5.70 30.11 35.54
C ARG A 2 6.50 28.81 35.45
N LEU A 3 5.83 27.67 35.46
CA LEU A 3 6.44 26.38 35.15
C LEU A 3 6.68 26.29 33.62
N SER A 4 7.93 26.37 33.23
CA SER A 4 8.41 26.07 31.91
C SER A 4 8.42 24.54 31.78
N VAL A 5 7.49 23.99 31.00
CA VAL A 5 7.56 22.61 30.55
C VAL A 5 8.58 22.54 29.42
N ALA A 6 9.72 21.95 29.68
CA ALA A 6 10.68 21.59 28.64
C ALA A 6 10.05 20.56 27.71
N VAL A 7 9.71 20.94 26.49
CA VAL A 7 9.36 20.01 25.40
C VAL A 7 10.66 19.30 25.04
N GLY A 8 10.76 18.03 25.46
CA GLY A 8 11.89 17.17 25.13
C GLY A 8 12.04 17.10 23.61
N GLY A 9 13.27 17.39 23.14
CA GLY A 9 13.66 17.25 21.75
C GLY A 9 13.50 15.81 21.27
N GLY A 10 12.34 15.49 20.69
CA GLY A 10 12.14 14.24 19.96
C GLY A 10 13.08 14.25 18.79
N VAL A 11 14.02 13.32 18.74
CA VAL A 11 14.82 13.02 17.55
C VAL A 11 13.83 12.80 16.42
N TYR A 12 13.87 13.64 15.39
CA TYR A 12 13.07 13.55 14.17
C TYR A 12 13.45 12.23 13.49
N ARG A 13 12.75 11.15 13.80
CA ARG A 13 12.90 9.86 13.13
C ARG A 13 12.16 9.98 11.82
N GLY A 14 12.90 10.12 10.70
CA GLY A 14 12.35 10.26 9.36
C GLY A 14 11.24 9.22 9.08
N ALA A 15 10.27 9.56 8.24
CA ALA A 15 9.03 8.78 8.03
C ALA A 15 9.28 7.29 7.80
N MET A 16 10.34 6.91 7.05
CA MET A 16 10.68 5.50 6.79
C MET A 16 11.40 4.79 7.95
N ARG A 17 11.75 5.48 9.01
CA ARG A 17 12.28 4.82 10.23
C ARG A 17 11.22 3.93 10.88
N LYS A 18 9.94 4.29 10.80
CA LYS A 18 8.81 3.49 11.31
C LYS A 18 8.76 2.08 10.70
N TYR A 19 9.09 1.98 9.41
CA TYR A 19 9.20 0.67 8.75
C TYR A 19 10.42 -0.12 9.28
N LEU A 20 11.57 0.50 9.45
CA LEU A 20 12.74 -0.19 10.02
C LEU A 20 12.50 -0.61 11.47
N ASP A 21 11.80 0.22 12.26
CA ASP A 21 11.41 -0.13 13.63
C ASP A 21 10.49 -1.36 13.66
N LEU A 22 9.55 -1.49 12.70
CA LEU A 22 8.75 -2.72 12.53
C LEU A 22 9.63 -3.91 12.16
N LEU A 23 10.53 -3.74 11.19
CA LEU A 23 11.41 -4.81 10.72
C LEU A 23 12.30 -5.35 11.86
N GLU A 24 12.89 -4.44 12.65
CA GLU A 24 13.67 -4.76 13.84
C GLU A 24 12.82 -5.45 14.91
N HIS A 25 11.61 -4.92 15.18
CA HIS A 25 10.71 -5.47 16.18
C HIS A 25 10.31 -6.92 15.86
N VAL A 26 9.95 -7.21 14.60
CA VAL A 26 9.55 -8.58 14.19
C VAL A 26 10.75 -9.52 14.19
N ARG A 27 11.93 -9.06 13.75
CA ARG A 27 13.17 -9.85 13.83
C ARG A 27 13.49 -10.27 15.27
N ASP A 28 13.36 -9.35 16.22
CA ASP A 28 13.84 -9.55 17.59
C ASP A 28 12.78 -10.18 18.50
N HIS A 29 11.51 -9.86 18.29
CA HIS A 29 10.41 -10.24 19.20
C HIS A 29 9.34 -11.10 18.53
N GLY A 30 9.43 -11.34 17.20
CA GLY A 30 8.47 -12.17 16.47
C GLY A 30 8.47 -13.63 16.94
N VAL A 31 7.27 -14.21 17.06
CA VAL A 31 7.09 -15.64 17.35
C VAL A 31 7.40 -16.45 16.12
N VAL A 32 8.22 -17.50 16.28
CA VAL A 32 8.53 -18.43 15.19
C VAL A 32 7.32 -19.33 14.93
N LYS A 33 6.91 -19.37 13.66
CA LYS A 33 5.76 -20.17 13.19
C LYS A 33 6.11 -20.91 11.91
N SER A 34 5.47 -22.07 11.71
CA SER A 34 5.41 -22.68 10.38
C SER A 34 4.47 -21.89 9.49
N ASP A 35 4.66 -21.99 8.19
CA ASP A 35 3.81 -21.38 7.17
C ASP A 35 3.51 -22.37 6.03
N ARG A 36 2.60 -21.99 5.12
CA ARG A 36 2.18 -22.83 3.99
C ARG A 36 3.35 -23.21 3.07
N THR A 37 4.35 -22.35 2.94
CA THR A 37 5.51 -22.59 2.04
C THR A 37 6.57 -23.50 2.65
N GLY A 38 6.49 -23.81 3.94
CA GLY A 38 7.52 -24.60 4.67
C GLY A 38 8.79 -23.81 4.99
N THR A 39 8.90 -22.54 4.62
CA THR A 39 10.07 -21.69 4.92
C THR A 39 10.14 -21.33 6.40
N GLY A 40 9.00 -21.17 7.05
CA GLY A 40 8.87 -20.66 8.40
C GLY A 40 8.97 -19.13 8.46
N THR A 41 8.34 -18.57 9.49
CA THR A 41 8.29 -17.11 9.68
C THR A 41 8.56 -16.73 11.14
N ARG A 42 9.00 -15.49 11.37
CA ARG A 42 8.82 -14.76 12.63
C ARG A 42 7.68 -13.79 12.44
N SER A 43 6.72 -13.73 13.36
CA SER A 43 5.59 -12.82 13.22
C SER A 43 5.15 -12.16 14.53
N VAL A 44 4.55 -10.97 14.39
CA VAL A 44 3.77 -10.30 15.44
C VAL A 44 2.35 -10.11 14.93
N PHE A 45 1.37 -10.11 15.83
CA PHE A 45 -0.03 -9.90 15.47
C PHE A 45 -0.48 -8.51 15.90
N GLY A 46 -0.84 -7.71 14.89
CA GLY A 46 -1.30 -6.33 15.10
C GLY A 46 -0.14 -5.33 15.18
N HIS A 47 -0.01 -4.49 14.13
CA HIS A 47 0.90 -3.35 14.12
C HIS A 47 0.33 -2.23 13.25
N GLN A 48 0.63 -0.98 13.57
CA GLN A 48 0.16 0.16 12.78
C GLN A 48 1.29 1.16 12.55
N MET A 49 1.42 1.61 11.31
CA MET A 49 2.31 2.71 10.90
C MET A 49 1.47 3.86 10.32
N ARG A 50 1.95 5.09 10.47
CA ARG A 50 1.34 6.29 9.88
C ARG A 50 2.38 7.08 9.10
N PHE A 51 2.01 7.52 7.91
CA PHE A 51 2.85 8.31 7.01
C PHE A 51 2.11 9.59 6.62
N ASP A 52 2.61 10.75 7.04
CA ASP A 52 2.08 12.05 6.58
C ASP A 52 2.57 12.29 5.16
N LEU A 53 1.66 12.32 4.19
CA LEU A 53 1.99 12.46 2.78
C LEU A 53 2.43 13.89 2.41
N SER A 54 2.27 14.85 3.32
CA SER A 54 2.81 16.20 3.16
C SER A 54 4.34 16.26 3.39
N GLU A 55 4.91 15.27 4.09
CA GLU A 55 6.37 15.17 4.32
C GLU A 55 7.12 14.63 3.09
N GLY A 56 6.41 14.04 2.13
CA GLY A 56 6.95 13.42 0.91
C GLY A 56 6.32 12.05 0.64
N PHE A 57 6.78 11.40 -0.43
CA PHE A 57 6.26 10.10 -0.84
C PHE A 57 6.95 8.97 -0.06
N PRO A 58 6.21 8.13 0.70
CA PRO A 58 6.80 7.13 1.58
C PRO A 58 7.27 5.87 0.82
N VAL A 59 8.35 6.03 0.09
CA VAL A 59 9.06 4.92 -0.56
C VAL A 59 10.40 4.69 0.13
N LEU A 60 10.81 3.41 0.25
CA LEU A 60 12.07 3.06 0.93
C LEU A 60 13.29 3.67 0.23
N THR A 61 14.18 4.27 1.01
CA THR A 61 15.50 4.71 0.57
C THR A 61 16.62 3.77 1.06
N THR A 62 16.35 2.91 2.03
CA THR A 62 17.31 1.90 2.54
C THR A 62 17.49 0.69 1.63
N LYS A 63 16.59 0.47 0.69
CA LYS A 63 16.78 -0.40 -0.49
C LYS A 63 15.94 0.14 -1.65
N LYS A 64 16.50 0.07 -2.87
CA LYS A 64 15.79 0.52 -4.07
C LYS A 64 14.62 -0.40 -4.38
N LEU A 65 13.43 0.19 -4.58
CA LEU A 65 12.22 -0.49 -5.04
C LEU A 65 12.01 -0.29 -6.54
N HIS A 66 11.30 -1.22 -7.18
CA HIS A 66 10.96 -1.13 -8.59
C HIS A 66 9.63 -0.36 -8.75
N LEU A 67 9.71 0.97 -8.79
CA LEU A 67 8.55 1.86 -8.82
C LEU A 67 7.57 1.55 -9.97
N ARG A 68 8.10 1.20 -11.17
CA ARG A 68 7.27 0.86 -12.32
C ARG A 68 6.31 -0.30 -12.03
N SER A 69 6.76 -1.32 -11.27
CA SER A 69 5.88 -2.42 -10.86
C SER A 69 4.83 -1.98 -9.85
N ILE A 70 5.17 -1.10 -8.92
CA ILE A 70 4.22 -0.57 -7.93
C ILE A 70 3.10 0.22 -8.61
N ILE A 71 3.47 1.13 -9.53
CA ILE A 71 2.49 1.94 -10.28
C ILE A 71 1.66 1.05 -11.19
N GLY A 72 2.30 0.14 -11.94
CA GLY A 72 1.61 -0.73 -12.88
C GLY A 72 0.61 -1.67 -12.19
N GLU A 73 0.98 -2.25 -11.05
CA GLU A 73 0.06 -3.07 -10.25
C GLU A 73 -1.17 -2.27 -9.79
N LEU A 74 -0.96 -1.05 -9.26
CA LEU A 74 -2.07 -0.19 -8.83
C LEU A 74 -3.00 0.18 -9.98
N LEU A 75 -2.45 0.55 -11.14
CA LEU A 75 -3.23 0.85 -12.34
C LEU A 75 -3.99 -0.38 -12.83
N TRP A 76 -3.38 -1.56 -12.76
CA TRP A 76 -4.01 -2.83 -13.14
C TRP A 76 -5.20 -3.16 -12.20
N PHE A 77 -5.06 -2.95 -10.89
CA PHE A 77 -6.19 -3.06 -9.95
C PHE A 77 -7.31 -2.05 -10.27
N LEU A 78 -6.96 -0.79 -10.54
CA LEU A 78 -7.93 0.25 -10.88
C LEU A 78 -8.66 0.00 -12.19
N ARG A 79 -8.06 -0.73 -13.14
CA ARG A 79 -8.72 -1.17 -14.38
C ARG A 79 -9.74 -2.31 -14.15
N GLY A 80 -9.77 -2.90 -12.97
CA GLY A 80 -10.61 -4.06 -12.68
C GLY A 80 -10.11 -5.34 -13.34
N ASP A 81 -8.88 -5.35 -13.84
CA ASP A 81 -8.31 -6.47 -14.56
C ASP A 81 -7.80 -7.54 -13.60
N THR A 82 -7.86 -8.81 -14.03
CA THR A 82 -7.39 -10.00 -13.31
C THR A 82 -6.37 -10.81 -14.11
N ASN A 83 -6.14 -10.43 -15.38
CA ASN A 83 -5.22 -11.12 -16.27
C ASN A 83 -3.86 -10.43 -16.30
N VAL A 84 -2.78 -11.20 -16.08
CA VAL A 84 -1.41 -10.68 -15.99
C VAL A 84 -0.85 -10.17 -17.32
N ARG A 85 -1.49 -10.44 -18.46
CA ARG A 85 -0.99 -10.02 -19.78
C ARG A 85 -0.78 -8.52 -19.88
N TRP A 86 -1.71 -7.73 -19.31
CA TRP A 86 -1.56 -6.27 -19.29
C TRP A 86 -0.29 -5.83 -18.57
N LEU A 87 0.08 -6.51 -17.47
CA LEU A 87 1.32 -6.27 -16.73
C LEU A 87 2.54 -6.73 -17.53
N GLN A 88 2.49 -7.93 -18.12
CA GLN A 88 3.58 -8.51 -18.92
C GLN A 88 3.94 -7.65 -20.12
N GLU A 89 2.96 -7.11 -20.86
CA GLU A 89 3.15 -6.17 -21.96
C GLU A 89 3.90 -4.91 -21.55
N ARG A 90 3.93 -4.59 -20.24
CA ARG A 90 4.64 -3.46 -19.65
C ARG A 90 5.94 -3.85 -18.94
N GLY A 91 6.36 -5.11 -19.10
CA GLY A 91 7.58 -5.66 -18.50
C GLY A 91 7.47 -5.88 -16.98
N ILE A 92 6.26 -6.11 -16.47
CA ILE A 92 5.97 -6.35 -15.06
C ILE A 92 5.54 -7.80 -14.89
N SER A 93 6.27 -8.56 -14.06
CA SER A 93 6.10 -10.02 -13.87
C SER A 93 5.76 -10.41 -12.43
N ILE A 94 5.38 -9.45 -11.58
CA ILE A 94 5.23 -9.69 -10.14
C ILE A 94 4.05 -10.58 -9.75
N TRP A 95 3.20 -10.96 -10.71
CA TRP A 95 2.05 -11.83 -10.52
C TRP A 95 2.12 -13.14 -11.34
N ASP A 96 3.18 -13.33 -12.16
CA ASP A 96 3.29 -14.45 -13.09
C ASP A 96 3.26 -15.83 -12.41
N GLU A 97 3.80 -15.91 -11.18
CA GLU A 97 3.90 -17.19 -10.44
C GLU A 97 2.55 -17.72 -9.94
N TRP A 98 1.52 -16.87 -9.88
CA TRP A 98 0.18 -17.25 -9.41
C TRP A 98 -0.84 -17.37 -10.53
N ALA A 99 -0.52 -16.90 -11.74
CA ALA A 99 -1.42 -16.94 -12.87
C ALA A 99 -1.56 -18.36 -13.45
N ASP A 100 -2.77 -18.68 -13.91
CA ASP A 100 -2.99 -19.91 -14.66
C ASP A 100 -2.37 -19.88 -16.07
N GLU A 101 -2.55 -20.95 -16.85
CA GLU A 101 -2.02 -21.05 -18.23
C GLU A 101 -2.58 -19.97 -19.17
N GLN A 102 -3.75 -19.42 -18.86
CA GLN A 102 -4.38 -18.32 -19.60
C GLN A 102 -3.95 -16.95 -19.12
N GLY A 103 -3.19 -16.89 -18.02
CA GLY A 103 -2.71 -15.66 -17.38
C GLY A 103 -3.73 -15.06 -16.43
N ASP A 104 -4.76 -15.79 -16.03
CA ASP A 104 -5.81 -15.31 -15.13
C ASP A 104 -5.51 -15.67 -13.66
N LEU A 105 -5.97 -14.81 -12.76
CA LEU A 105 -5.81 -14.95 -11.30
C LEU A 105 -7.13 -15.18 -10.58
N GLY A 106 -8.24 -15.29 -11.32
CA GLY A 106 -9.58 -15.30 -10.76
C GLY A 106 -10.00 -13.91 -10.25
N PRO A 107 -11.09 -13.83 -9.46
CA PRO A 107 -11.71 -12.56 -9.07
C PRO A 107 -10.92 -11.79 -7.98
N VAL A 108 -9.60 -11.57 -8.20
CA VAL A 108 -8.70 -10.87 -7.27
C VAL A 108 -8.96 -9.36 -7.26
N TYR A 109 -8.32 -8.65 -6.39
CA TYR A 109 -8.34 -7.20 -6.10
C TYR A 109 -9.11 -6.30 -7.08
N GLY A 110 -8.67 -6.19 -8.35
CA GLY A 110 -9.27 -5.31 -9.34
C GLY A 110 -10.73 -5.65 -9.62
N HIS A 111 -11.05 -6.94 -9.75
CA HIS A 111 -12.42 -7.40 -9.92
C HIS A 111 -13.28 -6.97 -8.74
N GLN A 112 -12.84 -7.20 -7.50
CA GLN A 112 -13.60 -6.84 -6.32
C GLN A 112 -13.78 -5.31 -6.18
N TRP A 113 -12.76 -4.52 -6.52
CA TRP A 113 -12.84 -3.07 -6.43
C TRP A 113 -13.80 -2.45 -7.46
N ARG A 114 -13.86 -3.02 -8.68
CA ARG A 114 -14.54 -2.40 -9.82
C ARG A 114 -15.80 -3.13 -10.28
N SER A 115 -15.99 -4.38 -9.88
CA SER A 115 -17.07 -5.23 -10.38
C SER A 115 -17.57 -6.22 -9.32
N TRP A 116 -17.71 -5.76 -8.06
CA TRP A 116 -18.24 -6.60 -6.98
C TRP A 116 -19.61 -7.16 -7.33
N PRO A 117 -19.80 -8.50 -7.37
CA PRO A 117 -21.05 -9.11 -7.81
C PRO A 117 -22.16 -8.89 -6.77
N THR A 118 -23.39 -8.73 -7.26
CA THR A 118 -24.60 -8.60 -6.46
C THR A 118 -25.57 -9.75 -6.74
N PRO A 119 -26.49 -10.07 -5.79
CA PRO A 119 -27.42 -11.21 -5.95
C PRO A 119 -28.36 -11.12 -7.15
N ASP A 120 -28.59 -9.94 -7.70
CA ASP A 120 -29.42 -9.72 -8.90
C ASP A 120 -28.65 -9.85 -10.22
N GLY A 121 -27.35 -10.19 -10.16
CA GLY A 121 -26.46 -10.31 -11.31
C GLY A 121 -25.87 -9.00 -11.82
N SER A 122 -26.13 -7.89 -11.16
CA SER A 122 -25.40 -6.64 -11.40
C SER A 122 -24.07 -6.58 -10.67
N THR A 123 -23.31 -5.51 -10.87
CA THR A 123 -22.03 -5.30 -10.17
C THR A 123 -21.96 -3.92 -9.53
N VAL A 124 -21.14 -3.80 -8.49
CA VAL A 124 -20.84 -2.55 -7.81
C VAL A 124 -19.41 -2.14 -8.09
N ASP A 125 -19.21 -0.94 -8.64
CA ASP A 125 -17.91 -0.29 -8.71
C ASP A 125 -17.67 0.50 -7.41
N GLN A 126 -16.92 -0.12 -6.49
CA GLN A 126 -16.63 0.47 -5.19
C GLN A 126 -15.75 1.73 -5.29
N ILE A 127 -14.81 1.77 -6.25
CA ILE A 127 -13.92 2.93 -6.46
C ILE A 127 -14.74 4.14 -6.94
N ALA A 128 -15.61 3.95 -7.94
CA ALA A 128 -16.48 5.02 -8.43
C ALA A 128 -17.41 5.53 -7.31
N GLN A 129 -18.01 4.63 -6.53
CA GLN A 129 -18.88 4.99 -5.40
C GLN A 129 -18.13 5.78 -4.32
N VAL A 130 -16.89 5.40 -4.00
CA VAL A 130 -16.08 6.12 -3.00
C VAL A 130 -15.71 7.52 -3.50
N ILE A 131 -15.28 7.66 -4.76
CA ILE A 131 -14.93 8.97 -5.34
C ILE A 131 -16.16 9.90 -5.36
N GLU A 132 -17.31 9.39 -5.79
CA GLU A 132 -18.57 10.17 -5.77
C GLU A 132 -18.99 10.51 -4.34
N GLY A 133 -18.89 9.56 -3.41
CA GLY A 133 -19.19 9.78 -2.01
C GLY A 133 -18.30 10.85 -1.36
N LEU A 134 -17.00 10.86 -1.68
CA LEU A 134 -16.05 11.88 -1.20
C LEU A 134 -16.39 13.29 -1.72
N ARG A 135 -16.92 13.39 -2.96
CA ARG A 135 -17.35 14.66 -3.55
C ARG A 135 -18.65 15.19 -2.93
N THR A 136 -19.61 14.30 -2.70
CA THR A 136 -21.00 14.68 -2.32
C THR A 136 -21.25 14.64 -0.82
N ASN A 137 -20.54 13.79 -0.08
CA ASN A 137 -20.68 13.64 1.37
C ASN A 137 -19.32 13.26 2.01
N PRO A 138 -18.35 14.19 2.06
CA PRO A 138 -17.00 13.92 2.55
C PRO A 138 -16.94 13.44 4.01
N ASP A 139 -17.91 13.83 4.84
CA ASP A 139 -17.98 13.45 6.26
C ASP A 139 -18.53 12.02 6.51
N SER A 140 -18.89 11.29 5.44
CA SER A 140 -19.36 9.91 5.55
C SER A 140 -18.29 9.00 6.13
N ARG A 141 -18.72 8.05 6.97
CA ARG A 141 -17.87 6.99 7.52
C ARG A 141 -17.92 5.72 6.66
N ARG A 142 -18.47 5.78 5.44
CA ARG A 142 -18.73 4.65 4.55
C ARG A 142 -17.86 4.65 3.30
N HIS A 143 -16.81 5.47 3.25
CA HIS A 143 -15.84 5.48 2.15
C HIS A 143 -14.90 4.28 2.28
N ILE A 144 -15.44 3.08 2.03
CA ILE A 144 -14.76 1.80 2.22
C ILE A 144 -14.73 1.06 0.88
N VAL A 145 -13.59 0.43 0.59
CA VAL A 145 -13.41 -0.53 -0.50
C VAL A 145 -12.94 -1.85 0.10
N SER A 146 -13.62 -2.95 -0.22
CA SER A 146 -13.29 -4.29 0.24
C SER A 146 -12.85 -5.16 -0.93
N ALA A 147 -11.75 -5.89 -0.73
CA ALA A 147 -11.34 -6.96 -1.65
C ALA A 147 -11.67 -8.36 -1.09
N TRP A 148 -12.06 -8.45 0.19
CA TRP A 148 -12.38 -9.72 0.85
C TRP A 148 -13.84 -10.09 0.61
N ASN A 149 -14.09 -10.81 -0.48
CA ASN A 149 -15.41 -11.37 -0.79
C ASN A 149 -15.47 -12.83 -0.32
N VAL A 150 -16.21 -13.08 0.75
CA VAL A 150 -16.32 -14.41 1.36
C VAL A 150 -16.89 -15.45 0.40
N ALA A 151 -17.73 -15.03 -0.55
CA ALA A 151 -18.33 -15.94 -1.53
C ALA A 151 -17.35 -16.37 -2.64
N GLU A 152 -16.36 -15.54 -2.96
CA GLU A 152 -15.45 -15.75 -4.11
C GLU A 152 -13.99 -15.97 -3.71
N VAL A 153 -13.64 -15.79 -2.43
CA VAL A 153 -12.24 -15.90 -1.97
C VAL A 153 -11.59 -17.24 -2.27
N GLY A 154 -12.40 -18.31 -2.39
CA GLY A 154 -11.94 -19.65 -2.75
C GLY A 154 -11.62 -19.83 -4.24
N GLU A 155 -12.03 -18.91 -5.10
CA GLU A 155 -11.78 -18.93 -6.54
C GLU A 155 -10.57 -18.07 -6.94
N MET A 156 -10.00 -17.34 -5.98
CA MET A 156 -8.84 -16.47 -6.19
C MET A 156 -7.54 -17.27 -6.15
N ALA A 157 -6.67 -17.08 -7.11
CA ALA A 157 -5.33 -17.69 -7.12
C ALA A 157 -4.54 -17.33 -5.85
N LEU A 158 -4.73 -16.11 -5.33
CA LEU A 158 -4.19 -15.66 -4.05
C LEU A 158 -5.23 -14.84 -3.29
N PRO A 159 -5.75 -15.35 -2.14
CA PRO A 159 -6.66 -14.58 -1.29
C PRO A 159 -6.08 -13.22 -0.88
N PRO A 160 -6.86 -12.12 -0.94
CA PRO A 160 -6.34 -10.77 -0.77
C PRO A 160 -5.64 -10.55 0.57
N CYS A 161 -4.38 -10.17 0.54
CA CYS A 161 -3.65 -9.69 1.72
C CYS A 161 -4.16 -8.32 2.18
N HIS A 162 -4.39 -7.41 1.22
CA HIS A 162 -5.03 -6.11 1.44
C HIS A 162 -6.54 -6.30 1.44
N THR A 163 -7.14 -6.51 2.61
CA THR A 163 -8.55 -6.94 2.68
C THR A 163 -9.53 -5.80 2.49
N MET A 164 -9.23 -4.64 3.04
CA MET A 164 -10.06 -3.44 2.92
C MET A 164 -9.26 -2.17 3.20
N PHE A 165 -9.72 -1.07 2.61
CA PHE A 165 -9.24 0.26 2.96
C PHE A 165 -10.38 1.25 3.09
N GLN A 166 -10.16 2.31 3.87
CA GLN A 166 -11.14 3.35 4.16
C GLN A 166 -10.50 4.72 3.99
N PHE A 167 -11.25 5.63 3.39
CA PHE A 167 -10.88 7.03 3.33
C PHE A 167 -11.52 7.85 4.44
N TYR A 168 -10.80 8.89 4.84
CA TYR A 168 -11.24 9.86 5.85
C TYR A 168 -10.83 11.26 5.43
N VAL A 169 -11.78 12.20 5.55
CA VAL A 169 -11.55 13.61 5.22
C VAL A 169 -11.33 14.41 6.49
N THR A 170 -10.21 15.10 6.58
CA THR A 170 -9.99 16.15 7.58
C THR A 170 -10.44 17.48 6.97
N PRO A 171 -11.36 18.23 7.63
CA PRO A 171 -11.81 19.52 7.13
C PRO A 171 -10.65 20.50 6.89
N ALA A 172 -10.83 21.41 5.96
CA ALA A 172 -9.85 22.44 5.67
C ALA A 172 -9.58 23.31 6.91
N SER A 173 -8.31 23.62 7.14
CA SER A 173 -7.94 24.76 7.97
C SER A 173 -8.27 26.08 7.23
N GLU A 174 -8.28 27.22 7.96
CA GLU A 174 -8.58 28.52 7.37
C GLU A 174 -7.69 28.81 6.14
N GLY A 175 -8.34 28.99 4.97
CA GLY A 175 -7.67 29.24 3.69
C GLY A 175 -7.06 28.04 2.99
N GLY A 176 -7.20 26.80 3.54
CA GLY A 176 -6.68 25.58 2.95
C GLY A 176 -7.73 24.73 2.22
N ARG A 177 -7.30 23.57 1.69
CA ARG A 177 -8.17 22.52 1.17
C ARG A 177 -8.34 21.41 2.20
N PRO A 178 -9.46 20.64 2.16
CA PRO A 178 -9.60 19.43 2.97
C PRO A 178 -8.46 18.45 2.69
N ARG A 179 -8.11 17.61 3.66
CA ARG A 179 -7.07 16.58 3.50
C ARG A 179 -7.69 15.19 3.49
N LEU A 180 -7.32 14.38 2.50
CA LEU A 180 -7.77 13.00 2.34
C LEU A 180 -6.73 12.05 2.91
N SER A 181 -7.14 11.23 3.89
CA SER A 181 -6.34 10.15 4.46
C SER A 181 -6.91 8.79 4.07
N CYS A 182 -6.05 7.78 4.02
CA CYS A 182 -6.45 6.40 3.76
C CYS A 182 -5.90 5.47 4.85
N GLN A 183 -6.75 4.57 5.35
CA GLN A 183 -6.32 3.48 6.22
C GLN A 183 -6.50 2.14 5.52
N LEU A 184 -5.43 1.37 5.38
CA LEU A 184 -5.43 0.00 4.90
C LEU A 184 -5.42 -0.98 6.08
N TYR A 185 -6.27 -2.02 6.02
CA TYR A 185 -6.09 -3.23 6.81
C TYR A 185 -5.53 -4.35 5.92
N GLN A 186 -4.30 -4.77 6.23
CA GLN A 186 -3.61 -5.88 5.57
C GLN A 186 -3.54 -7.06 6.52
N ARG A 187 -4.28 -8.16 6.23
CA ARG A 187 -4.40 -9.33 7.11
C ARG A 187 -3.11 -10.14 7.23
N SER A 188 -2.31 -10.16 6.15
CA SER A 188 -1.08 -10.94 6.01
C SER A 188 -0.03 -10.06 5.33
N ALA A 189 1.11 -9.84 5.98
CA ALA A 189 2.07 -8.83 5.59
C ALA A 189 3.50 -9.39 5.64
N ASP A 190 4.04 -9.80 4.48
CA ASP A 190 5.48 -10.00 4.31
C ASP A 190 6.17 -8.64 4.46
N ILE A 191 6.79 -8.43 5.61
CA ILE A 191 7.35 -7.13 5.94
C ILE A 191 8.64 -6.81 5.16
N PHE A 192 9.31 -7.81 4.59
CA PHE A 192 10.55 -7.56 3.86
C PHE A 192 10.29 -7.27 2.36
N LEU A 193 9.51 -8.10 1.67
CA LEU A 193 9.23 -7.91 0.23
C LEU A 193 7.94 -7.13 -0.02
N GLY A 194 6.82 -7.51 0.59
CA GLY A 194 5.50 -6.98 0.27
C GLY A 194 5.21 -5.62 0.87
N VAL A 195 5.37 -5.44 2.18
CA VAL A 195 4.99 -4.20 2.89
C VAL A 195 5.59 -2.93 2.28
N PRO A 196 6.87 -2.89 1.83
CA PRO A 196 7.41 -1.71 1.16
C PRO A 196 6.66 -1.31 -0.11
N PHE A 197 6.22 -2.29 -0.92
CA PHE A 197 5.40 -2.07 -2.12
C PHE A 197 4.03 -1.53 -1.72
N ASN A 198 3.41 -2.14 -0.70
CA ASN A 198 2.08 -1.78 -0.23
C ASN A 198 2.03 -0.36 0.35
N ILE A 199 3.06 0.06 1.11
CA ILE A 199 3.17 1.44 1.61
C ILE A 199 3.14 2.43 0.43
N ALA A 200 3.99 2.22 -0.57
CA ALA A 200 4.09 3.11 -1.72
C ALA A 200 2.81 3.06 -2.58
N SER A 201 2.23 1.89 -2.81
CA SER A 201 1.01 1.70 -3.61
C SER A 201 -0.19 2.43 -3.02
N TYR A 202 -0.46 2.26 -1.70
CA TYR A 202 -1.61 2.90 -1.06
C TYR A 202 -1.39 4.39 -0.77
N ALA A 203 -0.16 4.82 -0.54
CA ALA A 203 0.16 6.25 -0.53
C ALA A 203 -0.13 6.89 -1.89
N LEU A 204 0.26 6.22 -2.99
CA LEU A 204 -0.03 6.66 -4.36
C LEU A 204 -1.54 6.70 -4.63
N LEU A 205 -2.27 5.64 -4.29
CA LEU A 205 -3.74 5.61 -4.40
C LEU A 205 -4.39 6.77 -3.65
N THR A 206 -3.91 7.07 -2.43
CA THR A 206 -4.43 8.20 -1.63
C THR A 206 -4.21 9.53 -2.35
N MET A 207 -3.03 9.74 -2.93
CA MET A 207 -2.70 10.96 -3.69
C MET A 207 -3.54 11.07 -4.97
N MET A 208 -3.74 9.97 -5.71
CA MET A 208 -4.58 9.92 -6.92
C MET A 208 -6.03 10.28 -6.59
N VAL A 209 -6.62 9.63 -5.57
CA VAL A 209 -8.00 9.92 -5.17
C VAL A 209 -8.13 11.34 -4.65
N ALA A 210 -7.18 11.85 -3.86
CA ALA A 210 -7.18 13.24 -3.39
C ALA A 210 -7.22 14.23 -4.58
N GLN A 211 -6.41 13.99 -5.63
CA GLN A 211 -6.42 14.80 -6.85
C GLN A 211 -7.78 14.76 -7.56
N GLN A 212 -8.44 13.59 -7.63
CA GLN A 212 -9.75 13.42 -8.26
C GLN A 212 -10.89 14.14 -7.53
N VAL A 213 -10.74 14.41 -6.24
CA VAL A 213 -11.79 15.05 -5.40
C VAL A 213 -11.39 16.44 -4.91
N ASP A 214 -10.34 17.06 -5.50
CA ASP A 214 -9.80 18.38 -5.16
C ASP A 214 -9.45 18.56 -3.68
N MET A 215 -8.78 17.55 -3.10
CA MET A 215 -8.29 17.56 -1.72
C MET A 215 -6.76 17.46 -1.69
N GLU A 216 -6.15 17.90 -0.59
CA GLU A 216 -4.74 17.64 -0.32
C GLU A 216 -4.55 16.21 0.20
N PRO A 217 -3.43 15.53 -0.12
CA PRO A 217 -3.07 14.27 0.53
C PRO A 217 -2.89 14.46 2.04
N GLY A 218 -3.51 13.57 2.83
CA GLY A 218 -3.40 13.55 4.29
C GLY A 218 -2.39 12.52 4.78
N GLU A 219 -2.86 11.52 5.52
CA GLU A 219 -2.04 10.42 6.02
C GLU A 219 -2.38 9.11 5.29
N PHE A 220 -1.35 8.28 5.08
CA PHE A 220 -1.56 6.85 4.88
C PHE A 220 -1.35 6.12 6.21
N VAL A 221 -2.37 5.40 6.66
CA VAL A 221 -2.36 4.58 7.88
C VAL A 221 -2.35 3.11 7.49
N HIS A 222 -1.27 2.41 7.80
CA HIS A 222 -1.10 1.00 7.47
C HIS A 222 -1.29 0.13 8.71
N THR A 223 -2.40 -0.59 8.78
CA THR A 223 -2.72 -1.52 9.87
C THR A 223 -2.49 -2.94 9.39
N LEU A 224 -1.61 -3.66 10.09
CA LEU A 224 -1.20 -5.02 9.77
C LEU A 224 -1.85 -6.00 10.75
N GLY A 225 -2.35 -7.13 10.25
CA GLY A 225 -2.75 -8.29 11.03
C GLY A 225 -1.53 -9.15 11.39
N ASP A 226 -1.29 -10.24 10.66
CA ASP A 226 -0.06 -11.05 10.79
C ASP A 226 1.08 -10.35 10.01
N ALA A 227 1.93 -9.63 10.75
CA ALA A 227 3.13 -9.01 10.21
C ALA A 227 4.31 -9.98 10.38
N HIS A 228 4.82 -10.52 9.29
CA HIS A 228 5.78 -11.61 9.33
C HIS A 228 7.02 -11.35 8.48
N LEU A 229 8.12 -11.94 8.94
CA LEU A 229 9.41 -11.99 8.28
C LEU A 229 9.75 -13.47 8.01
N TYR A 230 9.94 -13.85 6.76
CA TYR A 230 10.38 -15.20 6.41
C TYR A 230 11.78 -15.49 6.97
N LEU A 231 12.01 -16.71 7.46
CA LEU A 231 13.29 -17.08 8.08
C LEU A 231 14.47 -16.99 7.11
N ASN A 232 14.22 -17.17 5.81
CA ASN A 232 15.23 -17.00 4.75
C ASN A 232 15.48 -15.54 4.35
N HIS A 233 14.84 -14.55 5.04
CA HIS A 233 15.08 -13.11 4.84
C HIS A 233 15.84 -12.46 6.00
N LEU A 234 16.30 -13.21 7.01
CA LEU A 234 16.95 -12.65 8.20
C LEU A 234 18.26 -11.93 7.86
N GLU A 235 19.13 -12.52 7.04
CA GLU A 235 20.41 -11.89 6.61
C GLU A 235 20.16 -10.60 5.83
N GLN A 236 19.16 -10.59 4.93
CA GLN A 236 18.78 -9.42 4.16
C GLN A 236 18.19 -8.31 5.05
N THR A 237 17.46 -8.71 6.08
CA THR A 237 16.94 -7.81 7.11
C THR A 237 18.06 -7.17 7.91
N ASP A 238 19.01 -7.95 8.38
CA ASP A 238 20.17 -7.44 9.11
C ASP A 238 20.96 -6.45 8.26
N LEU A 239 21.21 -6.78 6.99
CA LEU A 239 21.83 -5.85 6.05
C LEU A 239 21.04 -4.55 5.90
N GLN A 240 19.70 -4.62 5.74
CA GLN A 240 18.87 -3.43 5.57
C GLN A 240 18.88 -2.55 6.83
N LEU A 241 18.90 -3.14 8.01
CA LEU A 241 18.93 -2.43 9.30
C LEU A 241 20.26 -1.69 9.55
N THR A 242 21.35 -2.03 8.86
CA THR A 242 22.59 -1.24 8.92
C THR A 242 22.49 0.09 8.15
N ARG A 243 21.47 0.30 7.34
CA ARG A 243 21.33 1.46 6.45
C ARG A 243 20.45 2.53 7.10
N THR A 244 20.85 3.79 6.91
CA THR A 244 20.08 4.96 7.39
C THR A 244 19.11 5.42 6.30
N PRO A 245 17.83 5.67 6.62
CA PRO A 245 16.90 6.27 5.68
C PRO A 245 17.36 7.65 5.25
N GLY A 246 17.30 7.91 3.94
CA GLY A 246 17.48 9.23 3.34
C GLY A 246 16.18 10.05 3.38
N PRO A 247 16.20 11.28 2.83
CA PRO A 247 15.01 12.11 2.69
C PRO A 247 13.97 11.44 1.79
N LEU A 248 12.69 11.74 2.04
CA LEU A 248 11.62 11.27 1.17
C LEU A 248 11.66 11.99 -0.17
N PRO A 249 11.49 11.27 -1.29
CA PRO A 249 11.27 11.89 -2.58
C PRO A 249 9.87 12.50 -2.68
N ARG A 250 9.63 13.26 -3.74
CA ARG A 250 8.32 13.81 -4.07
C ARG A 250 7.72 13.06 -5.26
N MET A 251 6.46 12.64 -5.14
CA MET A 251 5.69 12.10 -6.25
C MET A 251 4.95 13.23 -6.95
N GLU A 252 5.20 13.40 -8.24
CA GLU A 252 4.43 14.27 -9.13
C GLU A 252 3.48 13.42 -9.96
N ILE A 253 2.20 13.80 -9.96
CA ILE A 253 1.14 13.09 -10.68
C ILE A 253 0.53 14.07 -11.68
N ALA A 254 0.61 13.79 -12.98
CA ALA A 254 -0.06 14.58 -13.99
C ALA A 254 -1.59 14.52 -13.78
N PRO A 255 -2.30 15.68 -13.83
CA PRO A 255 -3.74 15.67 -13.63
C PRO A 255 -4.46 14.94 -14.77
N ARG A 256 -5.49 14.17 -14.41
CA ARG A 256 -6.37 13.46 -15.33
C ARG A 256 -7.83 13.67 -14.96
N ASP A 257 -8.72 13.59 -15.95
CA ASP A 257 -10.16 13.86 -15.78
C ASP A 257 -10.88 12.77 -14.97
N SER A 258 -10.31 11.56 -14.91
CA SER A 258 -10.85 10.45 -14.12
C SER A 258 -9.75 9.54 -13.56
N ILE A 259 -10.11 8.75 -12.55
CA ILE A 259 -9.22 7.74 -11.97
C ILE A 259 -8.80 6.68 -13.00
N ASP A 260 -9.60 6.45 -14.03
CA ASP A 260 -9.40 5.46 -15.07
C ASP A 260 -8.47 5.94 -16.19
N ALA A 261 -8.17 7.24 -16.23
CA ALA A 261 -7.40 7.86 -17.31
C ALA A 261 -5.87 7.91 -17.02
N TYR A 262 -5.44 7.48 -15.85
CA TYR A 262 -4.01 7.49 -15.52
C TYR A 262 -3.26 6.38 -16.27
N GLU A 263 -2.06 6.75 -16.75
CA GLU A 263 -1.10 5.85 -17.39
C GLU A 263 0.26 5.90 -16.63
N LEU A 264 1.15 4.94 -16.90
CA LEU A 264 2.46 4.84 -16.20
C LEU A 264 3.29 6.12 -16.29
N GLU A 265 3.17 6.85 -17.39
CA GLU A 265 3.92 8.07 -17.71
C GLU A 265 3.45 9.30 -16.92
N ASP A 266 2.30 9.21 -16.25
CA ASP A 266 1.75 10.31 -15.45
C ASP A 266 2.43 10.48 -14.09
N PHE A 267 3.28 9.54 -13.71
CA PHE A 267 3.92 9.49 -12.40
C PHE A 267 5.41 9.73 -12.50
N THR A 268 5.89 10.78 -11.83
CA THR A 268 7.32 11.10 -11.77
C THR A 268 7.78 11.16 -10.31
N LEU A 269 8.76 10.33 -9.96
CA LEU A 269 9.38 10.36 -8.64
C LEU A 269 10.62 11.25 -8.65
N VAL A 270 10.53 12.42 -8.02
CA VAL A 270 11.58 13.43 -7.99
C VAL A 270 12.41 13.32 -6.73
N GLY A 271 13.74 13.27 -6.88
CA GLY A 271 14.68 13.23 -5.75
C GLY A 271 14.77 11.88 -5.07
N TYR A 272 14.47 10.78 -5.77
CA TYR A 272 14.60 9.43 -5.22
C TYR A 272 16.03 8.94 -5.26
N GLU A 273 16.68 8.99 -4.10
CA GLU A 273 18.01 8.43 -3.87
C GLU A 273 17.91 7.26 -2.89
N ALA A 274 18.21 6.06 -3.36
CA ALA A 274 18.09 4.85 -2.56
C ALA A 274 19.37 4.03 -2.60
N ALA A 275 19.67 3.38 -1.48
CA ALA A 275 20.69 2.35 -1.42
C ALA A 275 20.36 1.19 -2.39
N PRO A 276 21.36 0.43 -2.86
CA PRO A 276 21.11 -0.68 -3.77
C PRO A 276 20.03 -1.64 -3.29
N SER A 277 19.30 -2.25 -4.22
CA SER A 277 18.31 -3.29 -3.93
C SER A 277 18.93 -4.44 -3.14
N ILE A 278 18.14 -5.07 -2.30
CA ILE A 278 18.51 -6.29 -1.58
C ILE A 278 17.62 -7.41 -2.11
N LYS A 279 18.21 -8.37 -2.81
CA LYS A 279 17.48 -9.52 -3.33
C LYS A 279 17.16 -10.50 -2.20
N ALA A 280 15.95 -11.06 -2.23
CA ALA A 280 15.52 -12.12 -1.34
C ALA A 280 14.68 -13.14 -2.14
N PRO A 281 14.66 -14.42 -1.75
CA PRO A 281 13.81 -15.42 -2.39
C PRO A 281 12.33 -15.14 -2.11
N ILE A 282 11.47 -15.37 -3.09
CA ILE A 282 10.02 -15.31 -2.90
C ILE A 282 9.57 -16.63 -2.28
N ALA A 283 8.72 -16.57 -1.27
CA ALA A 283 8.08 -17.74 -0.68
C ALA A 283 6.73 -17.98 -1.37
N VAL A 284 6.61 -19.05 -2.15
CA VAL A 284 5.44 -19.46 -2.95
C VAL A 284 4.80 -20.73 -2.41
#